data_38ac8a01e32e2e72f27fac7488632dae
#
_entry.id   38ac8a01e32e2e72f27fac7488632dae
#
_cell.length_a   1.000
_cell.length_b   1.000
_cell.length_c   1.000
_cell.angle_alpha   90.00
_cell.angle_beta   90.00
_cell.angle_gamma   90.00
#
_symmetry.space_group_name_H-M   'P 1'
#
loop_
_entity.id
_entity.type
_entity.pdbx_description
1 polymer ?
#
loop_
_entity_poly.entity_id
_entity_poly.type
_entity_poly.pdbx_seq_one_letter_code
_entity_poly.pdbx_strand_id
1 'polypeptide(L)'
;MPLTGLPDGIYPWTNGENIIKQGSRLTLEKNGRIAGSAASLLECVNNFIEWTGCDIAEGLRAVTQTPARMLKEERKGRLDIGCDADLCVLEQDEEGELILRQVWKFGECVHAA
;
A
#
# COMPACT_ATOMS: atom_id res chain seq x y z
N MET A 1 4.27 -8.33 -0.38
CA MET A 1 5.25 -9.02 -1.23
C MET A 1 6.66 -8.60 -0.85
N PRO A 2 7.60 -9.54 -0.77
CA PRO A 2 8.96 -9.22 -0.32
C PRO A 2 9.74 -8.31 -1.26
N LEU A 3 9.32 -8.16 -2.53
CA LEU A 3 10.00 -7.28 -3.49
C LEU A 3 9.38 -5.88 -3.57
N THR A 4 8.33 -5.60 -2.81
CA THR A 4 7.71 -4.27 -2.79
C THR A 4 8.71 -3.24 -2.26
N GLY A 5 8.85 -2.12 -2.98
CA GLY A 5 9.77 -1.05 -2.60
C GLY A 5 11.23 -1.25 -3.05
N LEU A 6 11.58 -2.40 -3.59
CA LEU A 6 12.90 -2.62 -4.16
C LEU A 6 13.01 -2.03 -5.57
N PRO A 7 14.23 -1.69 -6.04
CA PRO A 7 14.44 -1.25 -7.42
C PRO A 7 14.01 -2.29 -8.45
N ASP A 8 13.67 -1.84 -9.65
CA ASP A 8 13.42 -2.74 -10.76
C ASP A 8 14.69 -3.55 -11.08
N GLY A 9 14.50 -4.80 -11.48
CA GLY A 9 15.61 -5.69 -11.77
C GLY A 9 15.21 -7.15 -11.73
N ILE A 10 16.23 -8.00 -11.73
CA ILE A 10 16.08 -9.46 -11.70
C ILE A 10 16.46 -9.94 -10.31
N TYR A 11 15.58 -10.74 -9.69
CA TYR A 11 15.77 -11.24 -8.34
C TYR A 11 15.68 -12.77 -8.33
N PRO A 12 16.59 -13.46 -7.62
CA PRO A 12 16.50 -14.91 -7.46
C PRO A 12 15.31 -15.29 -6.59
N TRP A 13 14.65 -16.40 -6.92
CA TRP A 13 13.52 -16.94 -6.17
C TRP A 13 13.81 -18.34 -5.62
N THR A 14 12.90 -18.85 -4.79
CA THR A 14 13.12 -20.03 -3.95
C THR A 14 13.44 -21.35 -4.66
N ASN A 15 13.06 -21.51 -5.91
CA ASN A 15 13.23 -22.76 -6.65
C ASN A 15 14.29 -22.68 -7.75
N GLY A 16 15.22 -21.73 -7.65
CA GLY A 16 16.26 -21.51 -8.66
C GLY A 16 15.81 -20.70 -9.87
N GLU A 17 14.56 -20.28 -9.92
CA GLU A 17 14.05 -19.39 -10.95
C GLU A 17 14.34 -17.93 -10.62
N ASN A 18 14.35 -17.07 -11.63
CA ASN A 18 14.47 -15.63 -11.45
C ASN A 18 13.15 -14.94 -11.70
N ILE A 19 12.90 -13.85 -10.94
CA ILE A 19 11.75 -12.99 -11.10
C ILE A 19 12.23 -11.63 -11.60
N ILE A 20 11.54 -11.10 -12.63
CA ILE A 20 11.75 -9.75 -13.13
C ILE A 20 10.75 -8.82 -12.48
N LYS A 21 11.24 -7.77 -11.82
CA LYS A 21 10.42 -6.72 -11.25
C LYS A 21 10.44 -5.49 -12.15
N GLN A 22 9.24 -5.06 -12.57
CA GLN A 22 9.03 -3.82 -13.32
C GLN A 22 7.87 -3.06 -12.65
N GLY A 23 8.20 -2.07 -11.82
CA GLY A 23 7.20 -1.39 -11.00
C GLY A 23 6.55 -2.36 -10.03
N SER A 24 5.22 -2.47 -10.08
CA SER A 24 4.45 -3.42 -9.27
C SER A 24 4.28 -4.79 -9.91
N ARG A 25 4.77 -4.98 -11.14
CA ARG A 25 4.62 -6.21 -11.89
C ARG A 25 5.79 -7.14 -11.66
N LEU A 26 5.49 -8.39 -11.30
CA LEU A 26 6.47 -9.47 -11.15
C LEU A 26 6.18 -10.56 -12.17
N THR A 27 7.18 -10.92 -12.96
CA THR A 27 7.07 -11.96 -13.98
C THR A 27 8.22 -12.97 -13.85
N LEU A 28 8.00 -14.19 -14.32
CA LEU A 28 9.05 -15.19 -14.40
C LEU A 28 9.97 -14.88 -15.60
N GLU A 29 11.27 -14.85 -15.37
CA GLU A 29 12.26 -14.58 -16.42
C GLU A 29 12.14 -15.59 -17.57
N LYS A 30 11.95 -16.87 -17.24
CA LYS A 30 11.96 -17.95 -18.23
C LYS A 30 10.81 -17.94 -19.23
N ASN A 31 9.64 -17.41 -18.90
CA ASN A 31 8.45 -17.49 -19.77
C ASN A 31 7.55 -16.26 -19.74
N GLY A 32 7.90 -15.22 -18.98
CA GLY A 32 7.11 -13.98 -18.90
C GLY A 32 5.76 -14.08 -18.19
N ARG A 33 5.45 -15.22 -17.58
CA ARG A 33 4.19 -15.38 -16.84
C ARG A 33 4.21 -14.56 -15.55
N ILE A 34 3.03 -14.12 -15.13
CA ILE A 34 2.87 -13.38 -13.88
C ILE A 34 3.28 -14.27 -12.70
N ALA A 35 4.22 -13.79 -11.89
CA ALA A 35 4.70 -14.49 -10.70
C ALA A 35 4.11 -13.93 -9.41
N GLY A 36 3.53 -12.74 -9.45
CA GLY A 36 2.95 -12.08 -8.29
C GLY A 36 2.83 -10.58 -8.50
N SER A 37 2.73 -9.84 -7.40
CA SER A 37 2.64 -8.39 -7.42
C SER A 37 3.57 -7.78 -6.38
N ALA A 38 4.15 -6.63 -6.71
CA ALA A 38 4.92 -5.77 -5.81
C ALA A 38 4.16 -4.46 -5.53
N ALA A 39 2.85 -4.43 -5.75
CA ALA A 39 2.03 -3.26 -5.48
C ALA A 39 2.06 -2.90 -3.99
N SER A 40 2.19 -1.59 -3.69
CA SER A 40 2.03 -1.09 -2.34
C SER A 40 0.56 -1.00 -1.97
N LEU A 41 0.26 -0.90 -0.66
CA LEU A 41 -1.11 -0.73 -0.21
C LEU A 41 -1.74 0.57 -0.72
N LEU A 42 -0.96 1.65 -0.76
CA LEU A 42 -1.42 2.95 -1.28
C LEU A 42 -1.75 2.87 -2.78
N GLU A 43 -0.93 2.16 -3.57
CA GLU A 43 -1.22 1.91 -4.98
C GLU A 43 -2.54 1.14 -5.14
N CYS A 44 -2.78 0.15 -4.30
CA CYS A 44 -4.05 -0.60 -4.31
C CYS A 44 -5.25 0.29 -3.97
N VAL A 45 -5.10 1.22 -3.01
CA VAL A 45 -6.16 2.19 -2.69
C VAL A 45 -6.46 3.09 -3.88
N ASN A 46 -5.45 3.63 -4.53
CA ASN A 46 -5.64 4.46 -5.72
C ASN A 46 -6.35 3.70 -6.84
N ASN A 47 -5.94 2.46 -7.10
CA ASN A 47 -6.60 1.59 -8.08
C ASN A 47 -8.05 1.32 -7.71
N PHE A 48 -8.31 1.02 -6.44
CA PHE A 48 -9.68 0.75 -5.97
C PHE A 48 -10.59 1.96 -6.17
N ILE A 49 -10.12 3.16 -5.83
CA ILE A 49 -10.87 4.41 -6.03
C ILE A 49 -11.15 4.64 -7.52
N GLU A 50 -10.13 4.48 -8.37
CA GLU A 50 -10.26 4.67 -9.81
C GLU A 50 -11.24 3.66 -10.45
N TRP A 51 -11.10 2.39 -10.10
CA TRP A 51 -11.90 1.33 -10.74
C TRP A 51 -13.34 1.28 -10.27
N THR A 52 -13.61 1.65 -9.02
CA THR A 52 -14.97 1.62 -8.46
C THR A 52 -15.69 2.95 -8.55
N GLY A 53 -14.95 4.06 -8.69
CA GLY A 53 -15.52 5.40 -8.63
C GLY A 53 -15.97 5.83 -7.24
N CYS A 54 -15.58 5.10 -6.19
CA CYS A 54 -15.92 5.46 -4.82
C CYS A 54 -15.18 6.73 -4.37
N ASP A 55 -15.61 7.34 -3.28
CA ASP A 55 -14.93 8.50 -2.73
C ASP A 55 -13.65 8.08 -1.96
N ILE A 56 -12.81 9.07 -1.64
CA ILE A 56 -11.55 8.84 -0.92
C ILE A 56 -11.80 8.19 0.44
N ALA A 57 -12.84 8.63 1.16
CA ALA A 57 -13.16 8.11 2.48
C ALA A 57 -13.50 6.61 2.43
N GLU A 58 -14.26 6.16 1.46
CA GLU A 58 -14.56 4.74 1.26
C GLU A 58 -13.32 3.93 0.91
N GLY A 59 -12.49 4.45 0.02
CA GLY A 59 -11.23 3.80 -0.36
C GLY A 59 -10.30 3.63 0.83
N LEU A 60 -10.12 4.66 1.64
CA LEU A 60 -9.27 4.61 2.83
C LEU A 60 -9.87 3.73 3.92
N ARG A 61 -11.18 3.71 4.09
CA ARG A 61 -11.84 2.84 5.07
C ARG A 61 -11.56 1.37 4.80
N ALA A 62 -11.48 0.98 3.54
CA ALA A 62 -11.20 -0.39 3.13
C ALA A 62 -9.83 -0.90 3.60
N VAL A 63 -8.87 -0.02 3.86
CA VAL A 63 -7.51 -0.37 4.30
C VAL A 63 -7.21 0.08 5.73
N THR A 64 -8.16 0.67 6.43
CA THR A 64 -7.98 1.17 7.80
C THR A 64 -9.00 0.59 8.77
N GLN A 65 -10.20 1.15 8.79
CA GLN A 65 -11.26 0.76 9.73
C GLN A 65 -11.75 -0.68 9.50
N THR A 66 -11.92 -1.08 8.26
CA THR A 66 -12.44 -2.41 7.92
C THR A 66 -11.51 -3.53 8.39
N PRO A 67 -10.20 -3.55 8.06
CA PRO A 67 -9.31 -4.57 8.61
C PRO A 67 -9.14 -4.48 10.13
N ALA A 68 -9.16 -3.28 10.71
CA ALA A 68 -9.10 -3.13 12.17
C ALA A 68 -10.29 -3.80 12.86
N ARG A 69 -11.49 -3.67 12.31
CA ARG A 69 -12.68 -4.38 12.83
C ARG A 69 -12.56 -5.88 12.70
N MET A 70 -12.04 -6.37 11.58
CA MET A 70 -11.85 -7.81 11.37
C MET A 70 -10.90 -8.41 12.40
N LEU A 71 -9.85 -7.68 12.77
CA LEU A 71 -8.87 -8.09 13.75
C LEU A 71 -9.28 -7.74 15.18
N LYS A 72 -10.46 -7.14 15.39
CA LYS A 72 -10.94 -6.65 16.67
C LYS A 72 -9.98 -5.67 17.35
N GLU A 73 -9.31 -4.85 16.54
CA GLU A 73 -8.39 -3.82 17.01
C GLU A 73 -9.18 -2.55 17.37
N GLU A 74 -9.16 -2.16 18.65
CA GLU A 74 -9.98 -1.05 19.15
C GLU A 74 -9.28 0.29 19.08
N ARG A 75 -7.94 0.32 18.97
CA ARG A 75 -7.14 1.54 19.06
C ARG A 75 -6.57 2.00 17.74
N LYS A 76 -6.84 1.30 16.65
CA LYS A 76 -6.27 1.55 15.32
C LYS A 76 -7.38 1.60 14.26
N GLY A 77 -7.01 2.15 13.11
CA GLY A 77 -7.88 2.15 11.93
C GLY A 77 -8.84 3.32 11.85
N ARG A 78 -8.82 4.24 12.81
CA ARG A 78 -9.65 5.44 12.79
C ARG A 78 -9.02 6.57 13.61
N LEU A 79 -9.49 7.78 13.35
CA LEU A 79 -9.16 8.96 14.16
C LEU A 79 -10.24 9.13 15.20
N ASP A 80 -9.91 8.88 16.46
CA ASP A 80 -10.85 9.03 17.57
C ASP A 80 -10.09 9.20 18.88
N ILE A 81 -10.74 9.74 19.88
CA ILE A 81 -10.19 9.90 21.22
C ILE A 81 -9.92 8.50 21.79
N GLY A 82 -8.71 8.28 22.31
CA GLY A 82 -8.29 6.99 22.86
C GLY A 82 -7.65 6.05 21.85
N CYS A 83 -7.67 6.38 20.56
CA CYS A 83 -6.94 5.63 19.54
C CYS A 83 -5.49 6.05 19.47
N ASP A 84 -4.63 5.13 19.00
CA ASP A 84 -3.22 5.42 18.80
C ASP A 84 -3.04 6.51 17.72
N ALA A 85 -2.07 7.39 17.91
CA ALA A 85 -1.74 8.42 16.92
C ALA A 85 -0.83 7.85 15.82
N ASP A 86 -1.35 6.83 15.13
CA ASP A 86 -0.75 6.20 13.97
C ASP A 86 -1.47 6.74 12.74
N LEU A 87 -0.83 7.69 12.05
CA LEU A 87 -1.49 8.51 11.04
C LEU A 87 -0.66 8.58 9.77
N CYS A 88 -1.33 8.68 8.64
CA CYS A 88 -0.72 9.07 7.38
C CYS A 88 -1.29 10.40 6.93
N VAL A 89 -0.42 11.32 6.50
CA VAL A 89 -0.84 12.55 5.81
C VAL A 89 -0.71 12.30 4.32
N LEU A 90 -1.82 12.38 3.64
CA LEU A 90 -1.92 12.14 2.20
C LEU A 90 -2.27 13.45 1.50
N GLU A 91 -1.76 13.62 0.30
CA GLU A 91 -2.10 14.73 -0.59
C GLU A 91 -2.65 14.15 -1.88
N GLN A 92 -3.61 14.83 -2.47
CA GLN A 92 -4.14 14.47 -3.78
C GLN A 92 -3.42 15.28 -4.85
N ASP A 93 -2.85 14.61 -5.85
CA ASP A 93 -2.17 15.25 -6.94
C ASP A 93 -3.16 15.81 -7.99
N GLU A 94 -2.64 16.41 -9.06
CA GLU A 94 -3.45 17.00 -10.14
C GLU A 94 -4.29 15.96 -10.88
N GLU A 95 -3.86 14.70 -10.88
CA GLU A 95 -4.57 13.59 -11.52
C GLU A 95 -5.57 12.91 -10.59
N GLY A 96 -5.63 13.33 -9.33
CA GLY A 96 -6.52 12.78 -8.33
C GLY A 96 -5.94 11.62 -7.53
N GLU A 97 -4.69 11.24 -7.75
CA GLU A 97 -4.04 10.18 -6.99
C GLU A 97 -3.57 10.65 -5.62
N LEU A 98 -3.71 9.77 -4.64
CA LEU A 98 -3.21 10.00 -3.29
C LEU A 98 -1.71 9.75 -3.22
N ILE A 99 -0.99 10.72 -2.64
CA ILE A 99 0.45 10.68 -2.44
C ILE A 99 0.73 10.74 -0.94
N LEU A 100 1.62 9.88 -0.46
CA LEU A 100 2.04 9.88 0.94
C LEU A 100 3.00 11.05 1.21
N ARG A 101 2.65 11.88 2.19
CA ARG A 101 3.49 13.02 2.62
C ARG A 101 4.15 12.76 3.97
N GLN A 102 3.41 12.24 4.94
CA GLN A 102 3.93 11.99 6.27
C GLN A 102 3.37 10.69 6.85
N VAL A 103 4.16 10.05 7.68
CA VAL A 103 3.74 8.92 8.51
C VAL A 103 4.05 9.25 9.96
N TRP A 104 3.05 9.10 10.81
CA TRP A 104 3.15 9.31 12.25
C TRP A 104 2.89 8.01 12.98
N LYS A 105 3.71 7.72 13.98
CA LYS A 105 3.61 6.54 14.81
C LYS A 105 3.65 6.94 16.27
N PHE A 106 2.59 6.61 17.01
CA PHE A 106 2.43 7.01 18.41
C PHE A 106 2.71 8.51 18.65
N GLY A 107 2.21 9.35 17.75
CA GLY A 107 2.37 10.80 17.87
C GLY A 107 3.72 11.36 17.42
N GLU A 108 4.61 10.53 16.89
CA GLU A 108 5.89 10.97 16.33
C GLU A 108 5.90 10.85 14.81
N CYS A 109 6.39 11.89 14.13
CA CYS A 109 6.59 11.85 12.69
C CYS A 109 7.80 10.99 12.37
N VAL A 110 7.57 9.82 11.75
CA VAL A 110 8.64 8.86 11.41
C VAL A 110 9.05 8.92 9.95
N HIS A 111 8.29 9.61 9.12
CA HIS A 111 8.58 9.81 7.69
C HIS A 111 7.94 11.10 7.21
N ALA A 112 8.71 11.89 6.46
CA ALA A 112 8.22 13.08 5.78
C ALA A 112 8.86 13.18 4.39
N ALA A 113 8.03 13.36 3.39
CA ALA A 113 8.46 13.44 1.97
C ALA A 113 8.15 14.78 1.33
#